data_b7b5541086e38d58c28b6f759b66cae6
#
_entry.id   b7b5541086e38d58c28b6f759b66cae6
#
_cell.length_a   1.000
_cell.length_b   1.000
_cell.length_c   1.000
_cell.angle_alpha   90.00
_cell.angle_beta   90.00
_cell.angle_gamma   90.00
#
_symmetry.space_group_name_H-M   'P 1'
#
loop_
_entity.id
_entity.type
_entity.pdbx_description
1 polymer ?
#
loop_
_entity_poly.entity_id
_entity_poly.type
_entity_poly.pdbx_seq_one_letter_code
_entity_poly.pdbx_strand_id
1 'polypeptide(L)'
;MKLSSQLVLSSLAVFVLTACSGGANQRRQAKDDFEYLNTPALEAWNVPQGAQPQFYPNYDIPQGNYAGGLGKSVDIRPPQQVLELIPGARLDRSSNGEVTLWLLRKDELDKVWQTVQGMVEARKIPVESQTDSRIETGWVTWNSPDEELEIGSRYEISRAEANGRHGFKVSLIDWREGDQVKEVTATNRERYNVFMTNLVTARYDQEVREEAQRKAQELVKQIPVTMGKDRSGLPVIMLVRNTMYCGSVYRTFCLRWASLLKSAASHKVR
;
A
#
# COMPACT_ATOMS: atom_id res chain seq x y z
N MET A 1 -11.98 2.37 54.84
CA MET A 1 -12.60 1.41 53.91
C MET A 1 -12.77 1.87 52.45
N LYS A 2 -12.29 3.06 52.03
CA LYS A 2 -12.45 3.54 50.65
C LYS A 2 -11.23 3.27 49.73
N LEU A 3 -10.03 3.06 50.28
CA LEU A 3 -8.83 2.79 49.48
C LEU A 3 -8.78 1.38 48.91
N SER A 4 -9.29 0.38 49.63
CA SER A 4 -9.27 -1.02 49.16
C SER A 4 -10.22 -1.27 47.99
N SER A 5 -11.35 -0.61 47.92
CA SER A 5 -12.30 -0.74 46.83
C SER A 5 -11.81 -0.05 45.53
N GLN A 6 -11.07 1.02 45.63
CA GLN A 6 -10.45 1.69 44.48
C GLN A 6 -9.30 0.87 43.88
N LEU A 7 -8.51 0.23 44.73
CA LEU A 7 -7.43 -0.69 44.27
C LEU A 7 -7.99 -1.94 43.56
N VAL A 8 -9.09 -2.48 44.07
CA VAL A 8 -9.75 -3.62 43.39
C VAL A 8 -10.38 -3.22 42.07
N LEU A 9 -11.03 -2.04 41.98
CA LEU A 9 -11.60 -1.56 40.71
C LEU A 9 -10.51 -1.24 39.68
N SER A 10 -9.39 -0.64 40.09
CA SER A 10 -8.29 -0.34 39.16
C SER A 10 -7.58 -1.61 38.68
N SER A 11 -7.40 -2.63 39.52
CA SER A 11 -6.85 -3.90 39.09
C SER A 11 -7.78 -4.66 38.14
N LEU A 12 -9.10 -4.62 38.37
CA LEU A 12 -10.08 -5.24 37.47
C LEU A 12 -10.11 -4.54 36.10
N ALA A 13 -9.99 -3.22 36.05
CA ALA A 13 -9.93 -2.46 34.82
C ALA A 13 -8.67 -2.78 33.99
N VAL A 14 -7.52 -3.00 34.62
CA VAL A 14 -6.29 -3.41 33.95
C VAL A 14 -6.43 -4.82 33.35
N PHE A 15 -7.05 -5.76 34.05
CA PHE A 15 -7.31 -7.11 33.53
C PHE A 15 -8.26 -7.13 32.34
N VAL A 16 -9.28 -6.25 32.31
CA VAL A 16 -10.22 -6.17 31.17
C VAL A 16 -9.55 -5.54 29.92
N LEU A 17 -8.64 -4.62 30.11
CA LEU A 17 -7.91 -3.98 29.00
C LEU A 17 -6.88 -4.92 28.34
N THR A 18 -6.33 -5.87 29.09
CA THR A 18 -5.38 -6.87 28.54
C THR A 18 -6.09 -8.04 27.82
N ALA A 19 -7.37 -8.26 28.08
CA ALA A 19 -8.13 -9.37 27.48
C ALA A 19 -8.42 -9.19 25.98
N CYS A 20 -8.31 -7.98 25.43
CA CYS A 20 -8.60 -7.69 24.01
C CYS A 20 -7.37 -7.58 23.11
N SER A 21 -6.15 -7.66 23.62
CA SER A 21 -4.94 -7.62 22.83
C SER A 21 -4.53 -9.03 22.39
N GLY A 22 -5.21 -9.60 21.41
CA GLY A 22 -4.71 -10.79 20.74
C GLY A 22 -3.33 -10.48 20.14
N GLY A 23 -2.31 -11.31 20.44
CA GLY A 23 -0.98 -11.17 19.86
C GLY A 23 -1.01 -11.17 18.34
N ALA A 24 0.07 -10.70 17.68
CA ALA A 24 0.17 -10.65 16.23
C ALA A 24 -0.09 -12.03 15.60
N ASN A 25 0.42 -13.10 16.18
CA ASN A 25 0.17 -14.47 15.72
C ASN A 25 -1.31 -14.84 15.73
N GLN A 26 -2.06 -14.39 16.75
CA GLN A 26 -3.50 -14.65 16.79
C GLN A 26 -4.30 -13.93 15.68
N ARG A 27 -3.76 -12.86 15.13
CA ARG A 27 -4.37 -12.15 13.98
C ARG A 27 -4.00 -12.76 12.63
N ARG A 28 -2.89 -13.50 12.57
CA ARG A 28 -2.40 -14.17 11.36
C ARG A 28 -2.97 -15.55 11.17
N GLN A 29 -3.15 -16.29 12.26
CA GLN A 29 -3.48 -17.71 12.22
C GLN A 29 -4.98 -17.94 12.22
N ALA A 30 -5.41 -18.92 11.45
CA ALA A 30 -6.75 -19.45 11.56
C ALA A 30 -6.99 -19.99 12.98
N LYS A 31 -8.18 -19.67 13.49
CA LYS A 31 -8.60 -20.09 14.84
C LYS A 31 -9.77 -21.00 14.61
N ASP A 32 -9.63 -22.25 14.56
CA ASP A 32 -10.78 -23.12 14.53
C ASP A 32 -10.36 -24.57 14.71
N ASP A 33 -11.31 -25.42 14.63
CA ASP A 33 -11.19 -26.84 14.57
C ASP A 33 -10.52 -27.27 13.26
N PHE A 34 -9.37 -27.94 13.38
CA PHE A 34 -8.61 -28.47 12.25
C PHE A 34 -8.79 -29.99 12.09
N GLU A 35 -9.92 -30.55 12.58
CA GLU A 35 -10.20 -32.00 12.49
C GLU A 35 -10.19 -32.50 11.03
N TYR A 36 -10.49 -31.63 10.06
CA TYR A 36 -10.39 -31.98 8.64
C TYR A 36 -9.00 -32.49 8.22
N LEU A 37 -7.93 -32.14 8.93
CA LEU A 37 -6.58 -32.63 8.64
C LEU A 37 -6.43 -34.12 8.98
N ASN A 38 -7.25 -34.64 9.86
CA ASN A 38 -7.25 -36.02 10.29
C ASN A 38 -8.32 -36.84 9.58
N THR A 39 -9.10 -36.21 8.69
CA THR A 39 -10.16 -36.91 7.95
C THR A 39 -9.51 -37.88 6.95
N PRO A 40 -9.84 -39.17 7.04
CA PRO A 40 -9.30 -40.14 6.09
C PRO A 40 -9.76 -39.87 4.67
N ALA A 41 -8.97 -40.30 3.69
CA ALA A 41 -9.40 -40.23 2.29
C ALA A 41 -10.73 -40.95 2.08
N LEU A 42 -11.54 -40.43 1.18
CA LEU A 42 -12.81 -41.08 0.83
C LEU A 42 -12.55 -42.51 0.34
N GLU A 43 -13.27 -43.45 0.90
CA GLU A 43 -13.20 -44.84 0.42
C GLU A 43 -13.72 -44.94 -0.99
N ALA A 44 -13.13 -45.81 -1.80
CA ALA A 44 -13.61 -46.10 -3.13
C ALA A 44 -15.05 -46.69 -3.07
N TRP A 45 -15.90 -46.20 -3.92
CA TRP A 45 -17.30 -46.70 -3.97
C TRP A 45 -17.34 -48.18 -4.29
N ASN A 46 -18.07 -48.89 -3.50
CA ASN A 46 -18.36 -50.32 -3.73
C ASN A 46 -19.43 -50.43 -4.80
N VAL A 47 -19.01 -50.63 -6.03
CA VAL A 47 -19.91 -50.75 -7.18
C VAL A 47 -20.39 -52.19 -7.31
N PRO A 48 -21.71 -52.46 -7.28
CA PRO A 48 -22.23 -53.81 -7.46
C PRO A 48 -21.80 -54.41 -8.79
N GLN A 49 -21.58 -55.73 -8.83
CA GLN A 49 -21.24 -56.43 -10.06
C GLN A 49 -22.27 -56.17 -11.15
N GLY A 50 -21.81 -55.72 -12.34
CA GLY A 50 -22.67 -55.39 -13.46
C GLY A 50 -23.20 -53.96 -13.55
N ALA A 51 -22.95 -53.13 -12.52
CA ALA A 51 -23.26 -51.71 -12.59
C ALA A 51 -22.11 -50.94 -13.22
N GLN A 52 -22.44 -49.99 -14.10
CA GLN A 52 -21.46 -49.04 -14.70
C GLN A 52 -21.74 -47.66 -14.09
N PRO A 53 -20.94 -47.20 -13.15
CA PRO A 53 -21.09 -45.85 -12.61
C PRO A 53 -20.83 -44.81 -13.69
N GLN A 54 -21.68 -43.78 -13.74
CA GLN A 54 -21.52 -42.69 -14.67
C GLN A 54 -20.68 -41.59 -13.97
N PHE A 55 -19.46 -41.37 -14.43
CA PHE A 55 -18.59 -40.30 -13.92
C PHE A 55 -18.72 -39.06 -14.81
N TYR A 56 -18.81 -37.91 -14.17
CA TYR A 56 -18.90 -36.61 -14.85
C TYR A 56 -17.58 -35.86 -14.64
N PRO A 57 -16.75 -35.71 -15.69
CA PRO A 57 -15.42 -35.11 -15.55
C PRO A 57 -15.44 -33.66 -15.05
N ASN A 58 -16.61 -33.01 -15.14
CA ASN A 58 -16.77 -31.65 -14.61
C ASN A 58 -16.68 -31.55 -13.06
N TYR A 59 -16.76 -32.66 -12.36
CA TYR A 59 -16.66 -32.77 -10.91
C TYR A 59 -15.38 -33.45 -10.44
N ASP A 60 -14.48 -33.75 -11.36
CA ASP A 60 -13.17 -34.31 -11.01
C ASP A 60 -12.34 -33.25 -10.28
N ILE A 61 -11.78 -33.65 -9.14
CA ILE A 61 -10.83 -32.79 -8.41
C ILE A 61 -9.54 -32.76 -9.23
N PRO A 62 -9.11 -31.55 -9.69
CA PRO A 62 -7.88 -31.45 -10.48
C PRO A 62 -6.70 -32.01 -9.68
N GLN A 63 -5.95 -32.91 -10.30
CA GLN A 63 -4.71 -33.40 -9.70
C GLN A 63 -3.65 -32.32 -9.82
N GLY A 64 -3.04 -31.93 -8.71
CA GLY A 64 -2.02 -30.90 -8.70
C GLY A 64 -1.34 -30.76 -7.34
N ASN A 65 -0.16 -30.20 -7.35
CA ASN A 65 0.52 -29.83 -6.12
C ASN A 65 0.08 -28.41 -5.74
N TYR A 66 -0.90 -28.31 -4.85
CA TYR A 66 -1.41 -27.04 -4.35
C TYR A 66 -0.53 -26.56 -3.20
N ALA A 67 0.38 -25.62 -3.48
CA ALA A 67 1.20 -25.00 -2.45
C ALA A 67 0.35 -24.04 -1.61
N GLY A 68 0.09 -24.39 -0.38
CA GLY A 68 -0.64 -23.55 0.58
C GLY A 68 -0.42 -24.00 2.01
N GLY A 69 -0.65 -23.10 2.96
CA GLY A 69 -0.67 -23.45 4.38
C GLY A 69 -1.88 -24.30 4.72
N LEU A 70 -1.73 -25.21 5.69
CA LEU A 70 -2.82 -26.03 6.22
C LEU A 70 -2.99 -25.77 7.71
N GLY A 71 -4.22 -25.83 8.19
CA GLY A 71 -4.51 -25.66 9.61
C GLY A 71 -4.00 -24.33 10.17
N LYS A 72 -3.25 -24.38 11.24
CA LYS A 72 -2.68 -23.20 11.90
C LYS A 72 -1.66 -22.42 11.06
N SER A 73 -1.11 -23.04 10.02
CA SER A 73 -0.16 -22.37 9.13
C SER A 73 -0.82 -21.48 8.09
N VAL A 74 -2.16 -21.53 7.96
CA VAL A 74 -2.92 -20.66 7.07
C VAL A 74 -2.86 -19.22 7.57
N ASP A 75 -2.40 -18.31 6.72
CA ASP A 75 -2.46 -16.87 6.98
C ASP A 75 -3.83 -16.34 6.60
N ILE A 76 -4.63 -15.94 7.60
CA ILE A 76 -6.00 -15.43 7.41
C ILE A 76 -6.07 -13.93 7.17
N ARG A 77 -4.93 -13.25 7.13
CA ARG A 77 -4.93 -11.80 6.84
C ARG A 77 -5.47 -11.56 5.43
N PRO A 78 -6.23 -10.48 5.23
CA PRO A 78 -6.70 -10.15 3.89
C PRO A 78 -5.52 -9.90 2.95
N PRO A 79 -5.66 -10.25 1.65
CA PRO A 79 -4.65 -9.96 0.65
C PRO A 79 -4.43 -8.45 0.55
N GLN A 80 -3.19 -8.04 0.43
CA GLN A 80 -2.84 -6.64 0.22
C GLN A 80 -3.17 -6.22 -1.21
N GLN A 81 -3.65 -4.99 -1.36
CA GLN A 81 -3.98 -4.43 -2.65
C GLN A 81 -2.99 -3.35 -3.05
N VAL A 82 -2.64 -3.30 -4.33
CA VAL A 82 -1.89 -2.18 -4.87
C VAL A 82 -2.81 -0.97 -4.97
N LEU A 83 -2.35 0.16 -4.43
CA LEU A 83 -3.08 1.42 -4.47
C LEU A 83 -3.00 2.02 -5.88
N GLU A 84 -4.14 2.36 -6.45
CA GLU A 84 -4.26 2.98 -7.77
C GLU A 84 -3.90 4.47 -7.71
N LEU A 85 -2.65 4.79 -7.38
CA LEU A 85 -2.16 6.15 -7.21
C LEU A 85 -1.66 6.77 -8.52
N ILE A 86 -1.39 5.94 -9.53
CA ILE A 86 -0.97 6.37 -10.86
C ILE A 86 -2.14 6.22 -11.82
N PRO A 87 -2.73 7.32 -12.30
CA PRO A 87 -3.90 7.27 -13.16
C PRO A 87 -3.66 6.46 -14.45
N GLY A 88 -4.52 5.49 -14.72
CA GLY A 88 -4.44 4.64 -15.91
C GLY A 88 -3.40 3.52 -15.85
N ALA A 89 -2.65 3.39 -14.77
CA ALA A 89 -1.79 2.24 -14.55
C ALA A 89 -2.62 0.95 -14.43
N ARG A 90 -2.06 -0.17 -14.89
CA ARG A 90 -2.68 -1.48 -14.81
C ARG A 90 -1.79 -2.44 -14.05
N LEU A 91 -2.37 -3.07 -13.04
CA LEU A 91 -1.72 -4.09 -12.26
C LEU A 91 -1.77 -5.44 -12.98
N ASP A 92 -0.64 -6.12 -13.02
CA ASP A 92 -0.52 -7.53 -13.37
C ASP A 92 0.16 -8.28 -12.24
N ARG A 93 -0.42 -9.41 -11.84
CA ARG A 93 0.11 -10.30 -10.81
C ARG A 93 0.39 -11.64 -11.43
N SER A 94 1.61 -12.09 -11.33
CA SER A 94 1.95 -13.42 -11.80
C SER A 94 1.61 -14.48 -10.74
N SER A 95 1.49 -15.72 -11.17
CA SER A 95 1.18 -16.87 -10.30
C SER A 95 2.24 -17.11 -9.21
N ASN A 96 3.46 -16.63 -9.42
CA ASN A 96 4.55 -16.72 -8.44
C ASN A 96 4.55 -15.53 -7.43
N GLY A 97 3.54 -14.64 -7.47
CA GLY A 97 3.39 -13.50 -6.57
C GLY A 97 4.21 -12.26 -6.93
N GLU A 98 4.83 -12.22 -8.12
CA GLU A 98 5.46 -10.99 -8.63
C GLU A 98 4.40 -9.97 -9.03
N VAL A 99 4.72 -8.70 -8.85
CA VAL A 99 3.82 -7.59 -9.15
C VAL A 99 4.44 -6.73 -10.25
N THR A 100 3.71 -6.55 -11.34
CA THR A 100 4.09 -5.63 -12.42
C THR A 100 3.04 -4.55 -12.55
N LEU A 101 3.45 -3.31 -12.50
CA LEU A 101 2.58 -2.16 -12.76
C LEU A 101 2.88 -1.60 -14.14
N TRP A 102 1.94 -1.78 -15.06
CA TRP A 102 1.99 -1.27 -16.43
C TRP A 102 1.51 0.17 -16.48
N LEU A 103 2.28 1.03 -17.11
CA LEU A 103 2.02 2.46 -17.24
C LEU A 103 1.57 2.78 -18.68
N LEU A 104 0.88 3.90 -18.84
CA LEU A 104 0.37 4.30 -20.15
C LEU A 104 1.47 4.74 -21.10
N ARG A 105 2.55 5.33 -20.57
CA ARG A 105 3.59 5.99 -21.38
C ARG A 105 4.98 5.69 -20.84
N LYS A 106 5.94 5.71 -21.76
CA LYS A 106 7.35 5.50 -21.42
C LYS A 106 7.93 6.61 -20.53
N ASP A 107 7.59 7.87 -20.81
CA ASP A 107 8.06 9.01 -20.01
C ASP A 107 7.57 8.96 -18.56
N GLU A 108 6.43 8.34 -18.33
CA GLU A 108 5.91 8.08 -16.99
C GLU A 108 6.74 7.01 -16.27
N LEU A 109 7.13 5.93 -16.99
CA LEU A 109 8.06 4.93 -16.45
C LEU A 109 9.40 5.56 -16.06
N ASP A 110 9.92 6.46 -16.89
CA ASP A 110 11.20 7.14 -16.59
C ASP A 110 11.11 7.96 -15.31
N LYS A 111 9.99 8.65 -15.08
CA LYS A 111 9.74 9.40 -13.84
C LYS A 111 9.60 8.49 -12.62
N VAL A 112 8.80 7.41 -12.75
CA VAL A 112 8.66 6.40 -11.68
C VAL A 112 10.02 5.81 -11.36
N TRP A 113 10.85 5.53 -12.35
CA TRP A 113 12.20 5.00 -12.16
C TRP A 113 13.11 5.96 -11.38
N GLN A 114 13.06 7.27 -11.70
CA GLN A 114 13.75 8.30 -10.93
C GLN A 114 13.25 8.35 -9.48
N THR A 115 11.94 8.21 -9.29
CA THR A 115 11.35 8.12 -7.94
C THR A 115 11.87 6.89 -7.18
N VAL A 116 11.99 5.72 -7.83
CA VAL A 116 12.59 4.52 -7.20
C VAL A 116 14.02 4.81 -6.74
N GLN A 117 14.85 5.36 -7.61
CA GLN A 117 16.24 5.70 -7.29
C GLN A 117 16.32 6.72 -6.12
N GLY A 118 15.57 7.81 -6.20
CA GLY A 118 15.52 8.83 -5.15
C GLY A 118 14.95 8.30 -3.82
N MET A 119 14.00 7.39 -3.86
CA MET A 119 13.44 6.74 -2.67
C MET A 119 14.45 5.83 -1.99
N VAL A 120 15.18 5.03 -2.75
CA VAL A 120 16.23 4.14 -2.24
C VAL A 120 17.29 4.96 -1.53
N GLU A 121 17.74 6.06 -2.13
CA GLU A 121 18.71 6.97 -1.55
C GLU A 121 18.18 7.69 -0.29
N ALA A 122 17.00 8.30 -0.37
CA ALA A 122 16.40 9.05 0.72
C ALA A 122 16.10 8.19 1.96
N ARG A 123 15.71 6.94 1.76
CA ARG A 123 15.45 5.98 2.84
C ARG A 123 16.69 5.23 3.30
N LYS A 124 17.85 5.47 2.67
CA LYS A 124 19.10 4.77 2.94
C LYS A 124 18.94 3.25 2.84
N ILE A 125 18.15 2.80 1.86
CA ILE A 125 18.00 1.37 1.58
C ILE A 125 19.34 0.88 0.99
N PRO A 126 19.95 -0.16 1.57
CA PRO A 126 21.16 -0.72 0.99
C PRO A 126 20.89 -1.21 -0.44
N VAL A 127 21.84 -1.03 -1.33
CA VAL A 127 21.78 -1.50 -2.72
C VAL A 127 22.90 -2.50 -2.93
N GLU A 128 22.53 -3.72 -3.33
CA GLU A 128 23.48 -4.79 -3.64
C GLU A 128 23.99 -4.68 -5.09
N SER A 129 23.07 -4.41 -6.02
CA SER A 129 23.41 -4.15 -7.40
C SER A 129 22.47 -3.14 -8.04
N GLN A 130 22.98 -2.33 -8.96
CA GLN A 130 22.18 -1.34 -9.69
C GLN A 130 22.66 -1.23 -11.14
N THR A 131 21.70 -1.22 -12.05
CA THR A 131 21.86 -0.92 -13.48
C THR A 131 20.83 0.12 -13.91
N ASP A 132 20.84 0.53 -15.17
CA ASP A 132 19.85 1.49 -15.71
C ASP A 132 18.41 0.96 -15.69
N SER A 133 18.24 -0.36 -15.62
CA SER A 133 16.93 -1.01 -15.70
C SER A 133 16.59 -1.92 -14.52
N ARG A 134 17.50 -2.08 -13.56
CA ARG A 134 17.34 -3.02 -12.44
C ARG A 134 18.05 -2.50 -11.20
N ILE A 135 17.38 -2.61 -10.05
CA ILE A 135 17.94 -2.36 -8.73
C ILE A 135 17.66 -3.59 -7.88
N GLU A 136 18.71 -4.14 -7.27
CA GLU A 136 18.60 -5.16 -6.24
C GLU A 136 18.91 -4.51 -4.90
N THR A 137 17.93 -4.57 -3.99
CA THR A 137 18.05 -3.93 -2.67
C THR A 137 18.72 -4.89 -1.67
N GLY A 138 19.40 -4.35 -0.69
CA GLY A 138 19.65 -5.07 0.56
C GLY A 138 18.37 -5.18 1.39
N TRP A 139 18.51 -5.38 2.69
CA TRP A 139 17.38 -5.58 3.58
C TRP A 139 16.58 -4.29 3.79
N VAL A 140 15.31 -4.34 3.43
CA VAL A 140 14.29 -3.32 3.72
C VAL A 140 13.47 -3.80 4.90
N THR A 141 13.36 -2.98 5.93
CA THR A 141 12.65 -3.30 7.15
C THR A 141 11.20 -2.84 7.11
N TRP A 142 10.30 -3.72 7.51
CA TRP A 142 8.87 -3.46 7.63
C TRP A 142 8.41 -3.66 9.07
N ASN A 143 7.74 -2.64 9.62
CA ASN A 143 7.10 -2.70 10.92
C ASN A 143 5.58 -2.74 10.70
N SER A 144 4.97 -3.83 11.06
CA SER A 144 3.52 -4.02 10.99
C SER A 144 2.97 -4.47 12.34
N PRO A 145 1.83 -3.96 12.80
CA PRO A 145 1.20 -4.43 14.03
C PRO A 145 0.74 -5.90 13.95
N ASP A 146 0.67 -6.45 12.74
CA ASP A 146 0.28 -7.85 12.49
C ASP A 146 1.46 -8.81 12.50
N GLU A 147 2.67 -8.30 12.70
CA GLU A 147 3.88 -9.10 12.80
C GLU A 147 4.44 -9.02 14.24
N GLU A 148 4.88 -10.14 14.80
CA GLU A 148 5.49 -10.17 16.14
C GLU A 148 6.93 -9.65 16.13
N LEU A 149 7.62 -9.91 15.04
CA LEU A 149 9.00 -9.54 14.83
C LEU A 149 9.10 -8.58 13.64
N GLU A 150 10.19 -7.83 13.61
CA GLU A 150 10.54 -7.02 12.46
C GLU A 150 10.73 -7.90 11.23
N ILE A 151 10.12 -7.51 10.12
CA ILE A 151 10.25 -8.22 8.85
C ILE A 151 11.29 -7.52 7.99
N GLY A 152 12.28 -8.28 7.54
CA GLY A 152 13.24 -7.84 6.52
C GLY A 152 12.92 -8.48 5.16
N SER A 153 13.03 -7.70 4.10
CA SER A 153 12.78 -8.16 2.74
C SER A 153 13.80 -7.59 1.77
N ARG A 154 14.27 -8.39 0.82
CA ARG A 154 15.14 -7.96 -0.27
C ARG A 154 14.37 -8.04 -1.58
N TYR A 155 14.58 -7.05 -2.43
CA TYR A 155 13.81 -6.91 -3.65
C TYR A 155 14.67 -6.76 -4.88
N GLU A 156 14.19 -7.30 -5.98
CA GLU A 156 14.55 -6.88 -7.32
C GLU A 156 13.45 -5.94 -7.83
N ILE A 157 13.80 -4.72 -8.16
CA ILE A 157 12.93 -3.77 -8.83
C ILE A 157 13.50 -3.56 -10.22
N SER A 158 12.71 -3.82 -11.26
CA SER A 158 13.19 -3.74 -12.64
C SER A 158 12.16 -3.05 -13.54
N ARG A 159 12.68 -2.46 -14.64
CA ARG A 159 11.84 -1.99 -15.73
C ARG A 159 11.30 -3.19 -16.49
N ALA A 160 10.03 -3.15 -16.87
CA ALA A 160 9.36 -4.17 -17.62
C ALA A 160 8.87 -3.61 -18.96
N GLU A 161 9.12 -4.34 -20.03
CA GLU A 161 8.61 -4.04 -21.35
C GLU A 161 8.01 -5.29 -21.98
N ALA A 162 6.75 -5.21 -22.40
CA ALA A 162 6.09 -6.29 -23.11
C ALA A 162 5.01 -5.75 -24.04
N ASN A 163 4.99 -6.20 -25.29
CA ASN A 163 3.98 -5.84 -26.27
C ASN A 163 3.77 -4.31 -26.43
N GLY A 164 4.86 -3.54 -26.38
CA GLY A 164 4.82 -2.08 -26.46
C GLY A 164 4.29 -1.39 -25.20
N ARG A 165 4.07 -2.12 -24.12
CA ARG A 165 3.75 -1.57 -22.81
C ARG A 165 5.02 -1.37 -21.99
N HIS A 166 5.02 -0.36 -21.15
CA HIS A 166 6.11 0.00 -20.25
C HIS A 166 5.63 -0.09 -18.83
N GLY A 167 6.42 -0.64 -17.94
CA GLY A 167 6.04 -0.79 -16.53
C GLY A 167 7.24 -1.02 -15.64
N PHE A 168 6.99 -1.15 -14.36
CA PHE A 168 7.99 -1.62 -13.42
C PHE A 168 7.50 -2.87 -12.69
N LYS A 169 8.43 -3.75 -12.44
CA LYS A 169 8.21 -5.04 -11.78
C LYS A 169 8.90 -5.04 -10.44
N VAL A 170 8.21 -5.54 -9.43
CA VAL A 170 8.74 -5.78 -8.08
C VAL A 170 8.70 -7.26 -7.80
N SER A 171 9.85 -7.82 -7.43
CA SER A 171 10.04 -9.22 -7.10
C SER A 171 10.77 -9.35 -5.77
N LEU A 172 10.15 -10.01 -4.79
CA LEU A 172 10.77 -10.36 -3.53
C LEU A 172 11.80 -11.48 -3.74
N ILE A 173 13.05 -11.24 -3.36
CA ILE A 173 14.16 -12.19 -3.45
C ILE A 173 14.24 -13.02 -2.17
N ASP A 174 14.43 -12.33 -1.05
CA ASP A 174 14.63 -12.92 0.26
C ASP A 174 13.70 -12.29 1.30
N TRP A 175 13.39 -13.08 2.32
CA TRP A 175 12.54 -12.68 3.42
C TRP A 175 13.09 -13.20 4.75
N ARG A 176 13.04 -12.36 5.80
CA ARG A 176 13.43 -12.74 7.15
C ARG A 176 12.41 -12.23 8.18
N GLU A 177 12.29 -12.97 9.24
CA GLU A 177 11.51 -12.62 10.43
C GLU A 177 12.49 -12.47 11.61
N GLY A 178 12.62 -11.25 12.12
CA GLY A 178 13.75 -10.89 12.96
C GLY A 178 15.07 -11.12 12.24
N ASP A 179 15.96 -11.93 12.84
CA ASP A 179 17.25 -12.26 12.25
C ASP A 179 17.24 -13.56 11.43
N GLN A 180 16.11 -14.26 11.36
CA GLN A 180 16.03 -15.56 10.69
C GLN A 180 15.53 -15.42 9.27
N VAL A 181 16.38 -15.75 8.30
CA VAL A 181 15.99 -15.91 6.90
C VAL A 181 15.13 -17.15 6.77
N LYS A 182 13.96 -17.01 6.14
CA LYS A 182 12.99 -18.07 5.93
C LYS A 182 12.65 -18.23 4.45
N GLU A 183 12.12 -19.38 4.12
CA GLU A 183 11.59 -19.62 2.78
C GLU A 183 10.44 -18.65 2.48
N VAL A 184 10.46 -18.09 1.26
CA VAL A 184 9.45 -17.13 0.82
C VAL A 184 8.20 -17.88 0.39
N THR A 185 7.17 -17.87 1.22
CA THR A 185 5.86 -18.42 0.85
C THR A 185 5.19 -17.56 -0.24
N ALA A 186 4.29 -18.15 -1.03
CA ALA A 186 3.55 -17.40 -2.07
C ALA A 186 2.79 -16.21 -1.47
N THR A 187 2.16 -16.39 -0.32
CA THR A 187 1.43 -15.34 0.41
C THR A 187 2.34 -14.19 0.83
N ASN A 188 3.52 -14.51 1.42
CA ASN A 188 4.48 -13.48 1.81
C ASN A 188 5.06 -12.78 0.59
N ARG A 189 5.36 -13.50 -0.48
CA ARG A 189 5.85 -12.92 -1.73
C ARG A 189 4.87 -11.89 -2.27
N GLU A 190 3.61 -12.25 -2.41
CA GLU A 190 2.58 -11.34 -2.88
C GLU A 190 2.44 -10.12 -1.95
N ARG A 191 2.32 -10.34 -0.65
CA ARG A 191 2.14 -9.29 0.35
C ARG A 191 3.26 -8.25 0.32
N TYR A 192 4.51 -8.70 0.36
CA TYR A 192 5.65 -7.79 0.44
C TYR A 192 5.98 -7.15 -0.91
N ASN A 193 5.71 -7.81 -2.04
CA ASN A 193 5.76 -7.18 -3.35
C ASN A 193 4.77 -6.03 -3.46
N VAL A 194 3.55 -6.22 -2.96
CA VAL A 194 2.54 -5.14 -2.92
C VAL A 194 2.97 -4.01 -1.99
N PHE A 195 3.56 -4.30 -0.83
CA PHE A 195 4.06 -3.25 0.06
C PHE A 195 5.12 -2.40 -0.61
N MET A 196 6.11 -3.01 -1.28
CA MET A 196 7.13 -2.28 -1.99
C MET A 196 6.55 -1.49 -3.17
N THR A 197 5.61 -2.07 -3.93
CA THR A 197 4.93 -1.38 -5.02
C THR A 197 4.18 -0.15 -4.50
N ASN A 198 3.42 -0.29 -3.39
CA ASN A 198 2.70 0.81 -2.77
C ASN A 198 3.64 1.90 -2.23
N LEU A 199 4.80 1.51 -1.72
CA LEU A 199 5.81 2.47 -1.27
C LEU A 199 6.31 3.34 -2.43
N VAL A 200 6.59 2.72 -3.59
CA VAL A 200 7.03 3.43 -4.81
C VAL A 200 5.91 4.33 -5.34
N THR A 201 4.70 3.79 -5.51
CA THR A 201 3.58 4.55 -6.09
C THR A 201 3.14 5.70 -5.19
N ALA A 202 3.15 5.53 -3.88
CA ALA A 202 2.83 6.59 -2.93
C ALA A 202 3.89 7.72 -2.96
N ARG A 203 5.17 7.37 -3.09
CA ARG A 203 6.23 8.36 -3.23
C ARG A 203 6.10 9.14 -4.53
N TYR A 204 5.85 8.45 -5.65
CA TYR A 204 5.61 9.08 -6.94
C TYR A 204 4.41 10.06 -6.90
N ASP A 205 3.26 9.63 -6.35
CA ASP A 205 2.09 10.49 -6.20
C ASP A 205 2.38 11.72 -5.34
N GLN A 206 3.14 11.56 -4.27
CA GLN A 206 3.57 12.68 -3.44
C GLN A 206 4.42 13.68 -4.24
N GLU A 207 5.41 13.22 -5.01
CA GLU A 207 6.28 14.07 -5.84
C GLU A 207 5.47 14.83 -6.91
N VAL A 208 4.52 14.15 -7.56
CA VAL A 208 3.62 14.77 -8.54
C VAL A 208 2.77 15.87 -7.90
N ARG A 209 2.23 15.61 -6.70
CA ARG A 209 1.44 16.62 -5.97
C ARG A 209 2.28 17.80 -5.52
N GLU A 210 3.49 17.57 -5.03
CA GLU A 210 4.43 18.62 -4.64
C GLU A 210 4.84 19.48 -5.83
N GLU A 211 5.11 18.87 -6.98
CA GLU A 211 5.39 19.59 -8.23
C GLU A 211 4.20 20.45 -8.68
N ALA A 212 3.00 19.88 -8.65
CA ALA A 212 1.78 20.62 -9.00
C ALA A 212 1.55 21.81 -8.05
N GLN A 213 1.80 21.64 -6.77
CA GLN A 213 1.70 22.73 -5.79
C GLN A 213 2.73 23.82 -6.03
N ARG A 214 3.99 23.47 -6.33
CA ARG A 214 5.04 24.45 -6.68
C ARG A 214 4.63 25.26 -7.91
N LYS A 215 4.22 24.57 -8.99
CA LYS A 215 3.77 25.24 -10.21
C LYS A 215 2.59 26.17 -9.95
N ALA A 216 1.62 25.74 -9.14
CA ALA A 216 0.49 26.59 -8.77
C ALA A 216 0.93 27.83 -7.96
N GLN A 217 1.88 27.67 -7.04
CA GLN A 217 2.42 28.79 -6.26
C GLN A 217 3.21 29.78 -7.13
N GLU A 218 3.99 29.29 -8.09
CA GLU A 218 4.71 30.13 -9.04
C GLU A 218 3.77 30.93 -9.92
N LEU A 219 2.70 30.29 -10.44
CA LEU A 219 1.66 30.98 -11.21
C LEU A 219 0.98 32.08 -10.38
N VAL A 220 0.69 31.81 -9.10
CA VAL A 220 0.09 32.82 -8.22
C VAL A 220 1.02 34.01 -7.99
N LYS A 221 2.35 33.79 -7.86
CA LYS A 221 3.34 34.87 -7.72
C LYS A 221 3.42 35.79 -8.96
N GLN A 222 3.11 35.24 -10.13
CA GLN A 222 3.14 35.99 -11.39
C GLN A 222 1.86 36.85 -11.63
N ILE A 223 0.83 36.69 -10.79
CA ILE A 223 -0.39 37.48 -10.93
C ILE A 223 -0.18 38.86 -10.26
N PRO A 224 -0.18 39.96 -10.99
CA PRO A 224 -0.08 41.29 -10.40
C PRO A 224 -1.36 41.58 -9.61
N VAL A 225 -1.16 41.81 -8.32
CA VAL A 225 -2.22 42.14 -7.37
C VAL A 225 -2.02 43.58 -6.94
N THR A 226 -3.01 44.43 -7.14
CA THR A 226 -2.98 45.83 -6.72
C THR A 226 -4.16 46.10 -5.76
N MET A 227 -3.92 46.98 -4.79
CA MET A 227 -4.98 47.45 -3.93
C MET A 227 -5.60 48.71 -4.58
N GLY A 228 -6.90 48.76 -4.62
CA GLY A 228 -7.66 49.92 -5.15
C GLY A 228 -8.88 50.21 -4.30
N LYS A 229 -9.68 51.17 -4.76
CA LYS A 229 -11.00 51.47 -4.19
C LYS A 229 -12.06 51.22 -5.24
N ASP A 230 -13.19 50.71 -4.85
CA ASP A 230 -14.36 50.58 -5.70
C ASP A 230 -15.07 51.93 -5.88
N ARG A 231 -16.19 51.95 -6.64
CA ARG A 231 -16.98 53.14 -6.84
C ARG A 231 -17.60 53.70 -5.56
N SER A 232 -17.70 52.90 -4.54
CA SER A 232 -18.23 53.26 -3.21
C SER A 232 -17.13 53.70 -2.23
N GLY A 233 -15.84 53.71 -2.68
CA GLY A 233 -14.68 54.06 -1.85
C GLY A 233 -14.17 52.93 -0.98
N LEU A 234 -14.74 51.74 -1.07
CA LEU A 234 -14.30 50.56 -0.30
C LEU A 234 -13.00 49.98 -0.87
N PRO A 235 -12.10 49.52 -0.02
CA PRO A 235 -10.85 48.90 -0.45
C PRO A 235 -11.14 47.59 -1.18
N VAL A 236 -10.61 47.45 -2.38
CA VAL A 236 -10.73 46.23 -3.19
C VAL A 236 -9.37 45.76 -3.68
N ILE A 237 -9.26 44.48 -3.92
CA ILE A 237 -8.09 43.86 -4.50
C ILE A 237 -8.37 43.71 -6.00
N MET A 238 -7.56 44.38 -6.82
CA MET A 238 -7.61 44.25 -8.27
C MET A 238 -6.62 43.21 -8.76
N LEU A 239 -7.12 42.26 -9.53
CA LEU A 239 -6.32 41.23 -10.20
C LEU A 239 -6.32 41.51 -11.69
N VAL A 240 -5.14 41.60 -12.28
CA VAL A 240 -5.04 41.68 -13.75
C VAL A 240 -5.28 40.29 -14.34
N ARG A 241 -6.38 40.10 -15.03
CA ARG A 241 -6.81 38.83 -15.61
C ARG A 241 -6.12 38.57 -16.94
N ASN A 242 -5.30 37.52 -17.00
CA ASN A 242 -4.94 36.92 -18.28
C ASN A 242 -5.86 35.71 -18.50
N THR A 243 -6.63 35.71 -19.60
CA THR A 243 -7.80 34.84 -19.81
C THR A 243 -7.50 33.32 -19.87
N MET A 244 -6.24 32.92 -20.06
CA MET A 244 -5.87 31.52 -20.27
C MET A 244 -5.76 30.66 -18.98
N TYR A 245 -5.68 31.25 -17.80
CA TYR A 245 -5.35 30.51 -16.54
C TYR A 245 -6.42 30.55 -15.45
N CYS A 246 -7.64 30.95 -15.80
CA CYS A 246 -8.64 31.37 -14.80
C CYS A 246 -9.26 30.23 -13.93
N GLY A 247 -9.27 28.97 -14.37
CA GLY A 247 -10.04 27.91 -13.69
C GLY A 247 -9.38 27.36 -12.41
N SER A 248 -8.08 27.06 -12.45
CA SER A 248 -7.38 26.41 -11.32
C SER A 248 -6.84 27.41 -10.29
N VAL A 249 -6.42 28.59 -10.74
CA VAL A 249 -5.86 29.64 -9.87
C VAL A 249 -6.93 30.25 -8.96
N TYR A 250 -8.17 30.41 -9.46
CA TYR A 250 -9.27 30.97 -8.67
C TYR A 250 -9.64 30.08 -7.48
N ARG A 251 -9.61 28.76 -7.66
CA ARG A 251 -9.93 27.79 -6.60
C ARG A 251 -8.88 27.80 -5.50
N THR A 252 -7.60 27.85 -5.84
CA THR A 252 -6.48 27.86 -4.89
C THR A 252 -6.40 29.20 -4.13
N PHE A 253 -6.67 30.32 -4.80
CA PHE A 253 -6.66 31.66 -4.22
C PHE A 253 -7.81 31.84 -3.24
N CYS A 254 -9.03 31.44 -3.59
CA CYS A 254 -10.20 31.54 -2.70
C CYS A 254 -10.05 30.65 -1.46
N LEU A 255 -9.50 29.44 -1.57
CA LEU A 255 -9.27 28.57 -0.42
C LEU A 255 -8.22 29.13 0.55
N ARG A 256 -7.16 29.74 0.04
CA ARG A 256 -6.11 30.34 0.86
C ARG A 256 -6.58 31.63 1.56
N TRP A 257 -7.42 32.42 0.90
CA TRP A 257 -8.03 33.63 1.49
C TRP A 257 -9.07 33.28 2.56
N ALA A 258 -9.88 32.28 2.33
CA ALA A 258 -10.83 31.80 3.33
C ALA A 258 -10.13 31.31 4.60
N SER A 259 -8.95 30.69 4.49
CA SER A 259 -8.14 30.27 5.65
C SER A 259 -7.49 31.45 6.38
N LEU A 260 -7.02 32.47 5.67
CA LEU A 260 -6.43 33.69 6.24
C LEU A 260 -7.49 34.55 6.94
N LEU A 261 -8.70 34.67 6.36
CA LEU A 261 -9.81 35.37 7.01
C LEU A 261 -10.31 34.66 8.26
N LYS A 262 -10.33 33.31 8.27
CA LYS A 262 -10.62 32.54 9.48
C LYS A 262 -9.56 32.75 10.58
N SER A 263 -8.28 32.80 10.22
CA SER A 263 -7.18 33.08 11.15
C SER A 263 -7.24 34.49 11.71
N ALA A 264 -7.53 35.50 10.87
CA ALA A 264 -7.67 36.88 11.30
C ALA A 264 -8.92 37.14 12.17
N ALA A 265 -10.02 36.42 11.94
CA ALA A 265 -11.22 36.47 12.73
C ALA A 265 -11.03 35.85 14.14
N SER A 266 -10.21 34.78 14.23
CA SER A 266 -9.91 34.14 15.51
C SER A 266 -8.99 34.96 16.44
N HIS A 267 -8.24 35.94 15.91
CA HIS A 267 -7.38 36.83 16.68
C HIS A 267 -8.12 38.10 17.22
N LYS A 268 -9.39 38.31 16.85
CA LYS A 268 -10.17 39.47 17.29
C LYS A 268 -11.14 39.18 18.44
N VAL A 269 -11.12 37.95 18.97
CA VAL A 269 -11.91 37.55 20.14
C VAL A 269 -10.96 37.10 21.23
N ARG A 270 -10.25 38.06 21.84
CA ARG A 270 -9.69 38.00 23.19
C ARG A 270 -9.61 39.40 23.77
#